data_a837913111da16ac09226a62135561d3
#
_entry.id   a837913111da16ac09226a62135561d3
#
_cell.length_a   1.000
_cell.length_b   1.000
_cell.length_c   1.000
_cell.angle_alpha   90.00
_cell.angle_beta   90.00
_cell.angle_gamma   90.00
#
_symmetry.space_group_name_H-M   'P 1'
#
loop_
_entity.id
_entity.type
_entity.pdbx_description
1 polymer ?
#
loop_
_entity_poly.entity_id
_entity_poly.type
_entity_poly.pdbx_seq_one_letter_code
_entity_poly.pdbx_strand_id
1 'polypeptide(L)'
;MPAVMIVDEIASSRKELARALEAEGFEVVQSDSAASAVRQIWEGSFIVVFIASILEGTNPQSLSDQLRDMAPEIETFIHGKNDEKSQLVRKAIAVRDGVAAA
;
A
#
# COMPACT_ATOMS: atom_id res chain seq x y z
N MET A 1 8.21 5.78 13.03
CA MET A 1 7.06 4.89 12.78
C MET A 1 7.16 4.34 11.36
N PRO A 2 6.91 3.05 11.16
CA PRO A 2 6.94 2.50 9.80
C PRO A 2 5.85 3.10 8.94
N ALA A 3 6.20 3.40 7.71
CA ALA A 3 5.29 4.05 6.78
C ALA A 3 4.72 3.05 5.77
N VAL A 4 3.44 3.20 5.49
CA VAL A 4 2.69 2.41 4.51
C VAL A 4 2.05 3.36 3.51
N MET A 5 2.09 3.00 2.23
CA MET A 5 1.40 3.75 1.19
C MET A 5 0.16 2.98 0.75
N ILE A 6 -0.93 3.71 0.49
CA ILE A 6 -2.15 3.15 -0.10
C ILE A 6 -2.40 3.85 -1.42
N VAL A 7 -2.53 3.07 -2.50
CA VAL A 7 -2.83 3.58 -3.83
C VAL A 7 -4.23 3.12 -4.22
N ASP A 8 -5.19 4.03 -4.20
CA ASP A 8 -6.60 3.73 -4.48
C ASP A 8 -7.30 5.01 -4.92
N GLU A 9 -7.98 4.96 -6.05
CA GLU A 9 -8.72 6.10 -6.57
C GLU A 9 -9.96 6.43 -5.74
N ILE A 10 -10.53 5.41 -5.09
CA ILE A 10 -11.77 5.57 -4.32
C ILE A 10 -11.45 6.08 -2.93
N ALA A 11 -11.81 7.34 -2.67
CA ALA A 11 -11.49 8.00 -1.41
C ALA A 11 -12.03 7.27 -0.19
N SER A 12 -13.25 6.73 -0.27
CA SER A 12 -13.86 6.06 0.88
C SER A 12 -13.09 4.80 1.28
N SER A 13 -12.77 3.92 0.34
CA SER A 13 -12.02 2.70 0.64
C SER A 13 -10.59 3.01 1.05
N ARG A 14 -9.96 3.99 0.39
CA ARG A 14 -8.61 4.42 0.73
C ARG A 14 -8.53 4.93 2.18
N LYS A 15 -9.47 5.79 2.57
CA LYS A 15 -9.49 6.37 3.92
C LYS A 15 -9.82 5.35 4.99
N GLU A 16 -10.70 4.40 4.70
CA GLU A 16 -11.02 3.34 5.66
C GLU A 16 -9.81 2.46 5.96
N LEU A 17 -9.06 2.07 4.93
CA LEU A 17 -7.84 1.29 5.13
C LEU A 17 -6.79 2.12 5.87
N ALA A 18 -6.66 3.41 5.52
CA ALA A 18 -5.73 4.30 6.20
C ALA A 18 -5.99 4.37 7.69
N ARG A 19 -7.26 4.53 8.08
CA ARG A 19 -7.63 4.60 9.51
C ARG A 19 -7.30 3.30 10.23
N ALA A 20 -7.56 2.16 9.59
CA ALA A 20 -7.27 0.86 10.20
C ALA A 20 -5.77 0.67 10.44
N LEU A 21 -4.94 1.11 9.49
CA LEU A 21 -3.49 1.03 9.62
C LEU A 21 -2.95 2.03 10.66
N GLU A 22 -3.48 3.24 10.67
CA GLU A 22 -3.10 4.25 11.66
C GLU A 22 -3.42 3.80 13.08
N ALA A 23 -4.53 3.09 13.27
CA ALA A 23 -4.90 2.55 14.57
C ALA A 23 -3.87 1.53 15.08
N GLU A 24 -3.11 0.90 14.19
CA GLU A 24 -2.06 -0.05 14.54
C GLU A 24 -0.67 0.59 14.63
N GLY A 25 -0.60 1.92 14.58
CA GLY A 25 0.65 2.65 14.75
C GLY A 25 1.44 2.91 13.48
N PHE A 26 0.86 2.68 12.31
CA PHE A 26 1.54 3.01 11.06
C PHE A 26 1.37 4.47 10.70
N GLU A 27 2.40 5.04 10.08
CA GLU A 27 2.28 6.28 9.33
C GLU A 27 1.74 5.92 7.95
N VAL A 28 0.68 6.59 7.51
CA VAL A 28 0.02 6.24 6.25
C VAL A 28 0.07 7.41 5.27
N VAL A 29 0.53 7.12 4.06
CA VAL A 29 0.52 8.05 2.94
C VAL A 29 -0.51 7.56 1.93
N GLN A 30 -1.44 8.42 1.56
CA GLN A 30 -2.50 8.08 0.61
C GLN A 30 -2.17 8.64 -0.76
N SER A 31 -2.31 7.81 -1.79
CA SER A 31 -2.17 8.19 -3.18
C SER A 31 -3.44 7.84 -3.94
N ASP A 32 -3.94 8.76 -4.72
CA ASP A 32 -5.16 8.58 -5.52
C ASP A 32 -4.89 8.17 -6.97
N SER A 33 -3.63 8.03 -7.35
CA SER A 33 -3.24 7.67 -8.71
C SER A 33 -1.87 7.01 -8.73
N ALA A 34 -1.58 6.30 -9.83
CA ALA A 34 -0.27 5.71 -10.06
C ALA A 34 0.83 6.77 -10.12
N ALA A 35 0.55 7.89 -10.79
CA ALA A 35 1.52 8.99 -10.91
C ALA A 35 1.89 9.57 -9.55
N SER A 36 0.89 9.76 -8.68
CA SER A 36 1.12 10.23 -7.31
C SER A 36 1.96 9.24 -6.52
N ALA A 37 1.67 7.94 -6.65
CA ALA A 37 2.41 6.89 -5.96
C ALA A 37 3.89 6.90 -6.36
N VAL A 38 4.18 7.01 -7.65
CA VAL A 38 5.56 7.04 -8.16
C VAL A 38 6.32 8.25 -7.61
N ARG A 39 5.68 9.42 -7.55
CA ARG A 39 6.31 10.60 -6.96
C ARG A 39 6.61 10.39 -5.48
N GLN A 40 5.63 9.87 -4.74
CA GLN A 40 5.75 9.74 -3.29
C GLN A 40 6.75 8.68 -2.87
N ILE A 41 6.95 7.63 -3.69
CA ILE A 41 7.92 6.60 -3.37
C ILE A 41 9.35 7.17 -3.34
N TRP A 42 9.62 8.21 -4.12
CA TRP A 42 10.90 8.90 -4.12
C TRP A 42 11.12 9.75 -2.86
N GLU A 43 10.03 10.27 -2.30
CA GLU A 43 10.09 11.26 -1.21
C GLU A 43 10.12 10.64 0.17
N GLY A 44 9.80 9.36 0.29
CA GLY A 44 9.68 8.71 1.59
C GLY A 44 10.31 7.33 1.64
N SER A 45 10.25 6.74 2.82
CA SER A 45 10.67 5.35 3.05
C SER A 45 9.45 4.56 3.48
N PHE A 46 9.12 3.52 2.74
CA PHE A 46 7.94 2.69 3.00
C PHE A 46 8.34 1.24 3.23
N ILE A 47 7.56 0.53 4.03
CA ILE A 47 7.72 -0.92 4.19
C ILE A 47 6.71 -1.68 3.35
N VAL A 48 5.51 -1.11 3.13
CA VAL A 48 4.42 -1.76 2.40
C VAL A 48 3.72 -0.74 1.51
N VAL A 49 3.32 -1.19 0.33
CA VAL A 49 2.42 -0.43 -0.55
C VAL A 49 1.22 -1.32 -0.88
N PHE A 50 0.02 -0.85 -0.54
CA PHE A 50 -1.23 -1.48 -0.94
C PHE A 50 -1.72 -0.83 -2.22
N ILE A 51 -2.00 -1.63 -3.24
CA ILE A 51 -2.43 -1.16 -4.56
C ILE A 51 -3.81 -1.73 -4.86
N ALA A 52 -4.79 -0.87 -5.11
CA ALA A 52 -6.12 -1.32 -5.52
C ALA A 52 -6.03 -2.08 -6.84
N SER A 53 -6.81 -3.16 -6.95
CA SER A 53 -6.81 -4.00 -8.15
C SER A 53 -7.37 -3.30 -9.38
N ILE A 54 -8.13 -2.22 -9.19
CA ILE A 54 -8.70 -1.42 -10.27
C ILE A 54 -8.16 0.00 -10.15
N LEU A 55 -7.34 0.39 -11.11
CA LEU A 55 -6.78 1.74 -11.24
C LEU A 55 -6.96 2.18 -12.68
N GLU A 56 -7.51 3.37 -12.88
CA GLU A 56 -7.72 3.92 -14.21
C GLU A 56 -6.38 4.14 -14.92
N GLY A 57 -6.30 3.67 -16.15
CA GLY A 57 -5.13 3.88 -17.00
C GLY A 57 -3.87 3.14 -16.57
N THR A 58 -3.97 2.22 -15.62
CA THR A 58 -2.79 1.53 -15.08
C THR A 58 -3.10 0.08 -14.74
N ASN A 59 -2.19 -0.81 -15.09
CA ASN A 59 -2.23 -2.18 -14.62
C ASN A 59 -1.60 -2.22 -13.22
N PRO A 60 -2.32 -2.71 -12.19
CA PRO A 60 -1.78 -2.74 -10.82
C PRO A 60 -0.48 -3.53 -10.70
N GLN A 61 -0.35 -4.65 -11.42
CA GLN A 61 0.87 -5.44 -11.38
C GLN A 61 2.05 -4.66 -11.96
N SER A 62 1.83 -3.93 -13.05
CA SER A 62 2.88 -3.09 -13.65
C SER A 62 3.32 -1.99 -12.70
N LEU A 63 2.38 -1.38 -11.97
CA LEU A 63 2.71 -0.39 -10.96
C LEU A 63 3.50 -1.02 -9.81
N SER A 64 3.08 -2.18 -9.35
CA SER A 64 3.80 -2.92 -8.31
C SER A 64 5.25 -3.16 -8.72
N ASP A 65 5.46 -3.64 -9.94
CA ASP A 65 6.80 -3.93 -10.45
C ASP A 65 7.65 -2.65 -10.52
N GLN A 66 7.05 -1.57 -10.99
CA GLN A 66 7.73 -0.27 -11.07
C GLN A 66 8.17 0.24 -9.70
N LEU A 67 7.27 0.19 -8.73
CA LEU A 67 7.57 0.65 -7.37
C LEU A 67 8.65 -0.20 -6.71
N ARG A 68 8.64 -1.50 -6.94
CA ARG A 68 9.67 -2.41 -6.39
C ARG A 68 11.02 -2.22 -7.07
N ASP A 69 11.04 -1.84 -8.35
CA ASP A 69 12.28 -1.49 -9.02
C ASP A 69 12.89 -0.22 -8.42
N MET A 70 12.04 0.74 -8.04
CA MET A 70 12.49 1.99 -7.44
C MET A 70 12.88 1.82 -5.96
N ALA A 71 12.20 0.93 -5.24
CA ALA A 71 12.41 0.68 -3.82
C ALA A 71 12.34 -0.83 -3.54
N PRO A 72 13.44 -1.57 -3.77
CA PRO A 72 13.40 -3.04 -3.68
C PRO A 72 13.06 -3.58 -2.29
N GLU A 73 13.18 -2.76 -1.26
CA GLU A 73 12.90 -3.14 0.12
C GLU A 73 11.41 -3.19 0.48
N ILE A 74 10.54 -2.64 -0.38
CA ILE A 74 9.10 -2.62 -0.07
C ILE A 74 8.44 -3.95 -0.42
N GLU A 75 7.37 -4.25 0.34
CA GLU A 75 6.42 -5.31 -0.03
C GLU A 75 5.19 -4.65 -0.68
N THR A 76 4.70 -5.24 -1.76
CA THR A 76 3.50 -4.73 -2.43
C THR A 76 2.38 -5.77 -2.34
N PHE A 77 1.17 -5.30 -2.10
CA PHE A 77 -0.03 -6.15 -2.07
C PHE A 77 -1.11 -5.51 -2.93
N ILE A 78 -1.61 -6.28 -3.89
CA ILE A 78 -2.73 -5.85 -4.72
C ILE A 78 -4.00 -6.37 -4.05
N HIS A 79 -4.97 -5.50 -3.82
CA HIS A 79 -6.20 -5.87 -3.13
C HIS A 79 -7.43 -5.43 -3.90
N GLY A 80 -8.52 -6.16 -3.74
CA GLY A 80 -9.81 -5.89 -4.37
C GLY A 80 -10.94 -5.82 -3.35
N LYS A 81 -12.17 -5.76 -3.86
CA LYS A 81 -13.38 -5.62 -3.04
C LYS A 81 -13.57 -6.75 -2.04
N ASN A 82 -13.08 -7.95 -2.36
CA ASN A 82 -13.28 -9.12 -1.53
C ASN A 82 -12.23 -9.26 -0.43
N ASP A 83 -11.22 -8.41 -0.43
CA ASP A 83 -10.19 -8.43 0.60
C ASP A 83 -10.67 -7.67 1.83
N GLU A 84 -10.59 -8.33 2.98
CA GLU A 84 -10.97 -7.69 4.24
C GLU A 84 -9.85 -6.80 4.74
N LYS A 85 -10.21 -5.62 5.23
CA LYS A 85 -9.25 -4.66 5.78
C LYS A 85 -8.42 -5.25 6.91
N SER A 86 -9.02 -6.06 7.77
CA SER A 86 -8.31 -6.71 8.86
C SER A 86 -7.18 -7.61 8.36
N GLN A 87 -7.37 -8.28 7.23
CA GLN A 87 -6.32 -9.12 6.64
C GLN A 87 -5.21 -8.29 6.04
N LEU A 88 -5.54 -7.17 5.40
CA LEU A 88 -4.54 -6.25 4.86
C LEU A 88 -3.69 -5.65 5.99
N VAL A 89 -4.33 -5.26 7.07
CA VAL A 89 -3.62 -4.76 8.25
C VAL A 89 -2.68 -5.81 8.80
N ARG A 90 -3.11 -7.07 8.89
CA ARG A 90 -2.24 -8.17 9.34
C ARG A 90 -1.02 -8.36 8.46
N LYS A 91 -1.17 -8.18 7.15
CA LYS A 91 -0.04 -8.26 6.21
C LYS A 91 0.98 -7.16 6.51
N ALA A 92 0.52 -5.94 6.75
CA ALA A 92 1.41 -4.84 7.10
C ALA A 92 2.12 -5.10 8.43
N ILE A 93 1.40 -5.60 9.43
CA ILE A 93 1.99 -5.96 10.72
C ILE A 93 3.06 -7.04 10.56
N ALA A 94 2.80 -8.04 9.74
CA ALA A 94 3.75 -9.12 9.50
C ALA A 94 5.04 -8.59 8.86
N VAL A 95 4.94 -7.67 7.91
CA VAL A 95 6.11 -7.04 7.29
C VAL A 95 6.87 -6.21 8.33
N ARG A 96 6.15 -5.39 9.10
CA ARG A 96 6.78 -4.56 10.15
C ARG A 96 7.54 -5.41 11.15
N ASP A 97 6.97 -6.53 11.55
CA ASP A 97 7.54 -7.38 12.59
C ASP A 97 8.56 -8.40 12.05
N GLY A 98 8.77 -8.40 10.72
CA GLY A 98 9.72 -9.32 10.10
C GLY A 98 9.26 -10.76 10.09
N VAL A 99 7.96 -11.01 10.27
CA VAL A 99 7.39 -12.34 10.22
C VAL A 99 7.16 -12.72 8.76
N ALA A 100 7.67 -13.89 8.36
CA ALA A 100 7.44 -14.37 7.00
C ALA A 100 5.93 -14.52 6.77
N ALA A 101 5.42 -13.84 5.74
CA ALA A 101 4.05 -14.01 5.32
C ALA A 101 3.90 -15.42 4.74
N ALA A 102 3.29 -16.28 5.48
CA ALA A 102 3.03 -17.64 5.03
C ALA A 102 1.89 -17.64 4.01
#